data_8c9bfb3d63e5329a391dae776f63c916
#
_entry.id   8c9bfb3d63e5329a391dae776f63c916
#
_cell.length_a   1.000
_cell.length_b   1.000
_cell.length_c   1.000
_cell.angle_alpha   90.00
_cell.angle_beta   90.00
_cell.angle_gamma   90.00
#
_symmetry.space_group_name_H-M   'P 1'
#
loop_
_entity.id
_entity.type
_entity.pdbx_description
1 polymer ?
#
loop_
_entity_poly.entity_id
_entity_poly.type
_entity_poly.pdbx_seq_one_letter_code
_entity_poly.pdbx_strand_id
1 'polypeptide(L)'
;GGYLGAVLTDGLACPLLFQIADELRQTFPVIFKNHTLNQLWAYKYDSQLSGINVHADFAAVNVNFWVTPDSANLNPKTGGLIVHKKKAPLDWGFNRYNPGSQKGDKLIREFLEKNDEGKMIVPYAQNRVVMFNSDLFHETDTIEFKPGYQNRRINITMLFGNRRD
;
A
#
# COMPACT_ATOMS: atom_id res chain seq x y z
N GLY A 1 13.76 -0.27 10.58
CA GLY A 1 12.43 -0.62 10.09
C GLY A 1 12.14 -2.09 10.28
N GLY A 2 10.90 -2.46 10.43
CA GLY A 2 10.46 -3.83 10.69
C GLY A 2 10.17 -4.66 9.43
N TYR A 3 10.81 -4.38 8.31
CA TYR A 3 10.60 -5.09 7.05
C TYR A 3 11.86 -5.16 6.21
N LEU A 4 11.89 -6.15 5.32
CA LEU A 4 12.81 -6.22 4.19
C LEU A 4 12.08 -5.67 2.96
N GLY A 5 12.71 -4.73 2.26
CA GLY A 5 12.21 -4.15 1.02
C GLY A 5 12.98 -4.64 -0.18
N ALA A 6 12.30 -4.79 -1.31
CA ALA A 6 12.87 -4.93 -2.63
C ALA A 6 12.15 -3.98 -3.58
N VAL A 7 12.87 -3.34 -4.48
CA VAL A 7 12.32 -2.46 -5.50
C VAL A 7 12.53 -3.05 -6.91
N LEU A 8 12.04 -2.38 -7.91
CA LEU A 8 12.10 -2.84 -9.31
C LEU A 8 13.50 -3.33 -9.71
N THR A 9 14.54 -2.58 -9.31
CA THR A 9 15.94 -2.91 -9.62
C THR A 9 16.55 -4.04 -8.78
N ASP A 10 15.86 -4.48 -7.72
CA ASP A 10 16.31 -5.53 -6.81
C ASP A 10 15.70 -6.90 -7.16
N GLY A 11 15.45 -7.15 -8.44
CA GLY A 11 14.95 -8.43 -8.94
C GLY A 11 13.42 -8.52 -9.07
N LEU A 12 12.67 -7.46 -8.79
CA LEU A 12 11.21 -7.42 -9.04
C LEU A 12 10.87 -7.11 -10.51
N ALA A 13 11.83 -6.70 -11.33
CA ALA A 13 11.66 -6.55 -12.77
C ALA A 13 11.60 -7.93 -13.45
N CYS A 14 10.52 -8.67 -13.23
CA CYS A 14 10.30 -10.00 -13.79
C CYS A 14 9.06 -10.07 -14.69
N PRO A 15 9.01 -10.98 -15.67
CA PRO A 15 7.91 -11.08 -16.62
C PRO A 15 6.54 -11.20 -15.96
N LEU A 16 6.43 -11.97 -14.87
CA LEU A 16 5.16 -12.17 -14.16
C LEU A 16 4.57 -10.86 -13.62
N LEU A 17 5.38 -10.01 -12.97
CA LEU A 17 4.89 -8.77 -12.39
C LEU A 17 4.52 -7.73 -13.47
N PHE A 18 5.24 -7.70 -14.59
CA PHE A 18 4.86 -6.87 -15.73
C PHE A 18 3.59 -7.38 -16.41
N GLN A 19 3.42 -8.70 -16.54
CA GLN A 19 2.19 -9.29 -17.04
C GLN A 19 1.00 -8.91 -16.16
N ILE A 20 1.11 -9.01 -14.83
CA ILE A 20 0.06 -8.58 -13.90
C ILE A 20 -0.30 -7.10 -14.12
N ALA A 21 0.70 -6.24 -14.25
CA ALA A 21 0.47 -4.81 -14.49
C ALA A 21 -0.27 -4.55 -15.81
N ASP A 22 0.09 -5.26 -16.88
CA ASP A 22 -0.57 -5.13 -18.18
C ASP A 22 -1.99 -5.69 -18.16
N GLU A 23 -2.22 -6.84 -17.54
CA GLU A 23 -3.56 -7.43 -17.40
C GLU A 23 -4.50 -6.53 -16.59
N LEU A 24 -4.00 -5.91 -15.50
CA LEU A 24 -4.78 -4.93 -14.73
C LEU A 24 -5.19 -3.72 -15.58
N ARG A 25 -4.27 -3.17 -16.38
CA ARG A 25 -4.55 -2.04 -17.28
C ARG A 25 -5.55 -2.40 -18.38
N GLN A 26 -5.45 -3.60 -18.94
CA GLN A 26 -6.38 -4.09 -19.97
C GLN A 26 -7.76 -4.39 -19.39
N THR A 27 -7.82 -4.96 -18.18
CA THR A 27 -9.08 -5.35 -17.53
C THR A 27 -9.86 -4.15 -17.00
N PHE A 28 -9.15 -3.11 -16.53
CA PHE A 28 -9.76 -1.92 -15.92
C PHE A 28 -9.35 -0.62 -16.63
N PRO A 29 -9.61 -0.47 -17.94
CA PRO A 29 -9.12 0.66 -18.72
C PRO A 29 -9.65 2.01 -18.23
N VAL A 30 -10.84 2.05 -17.62
CA VAL A 30 -11.41 3.28 -17.04
C VAL A 30 -10.64 3.75 -15.81
N ILE A 31 -10.11 2.82 -15.01
CA ILE A 31 -9.32 3.13 -13.80
C ILE A 31 -7.91 3.56 -14.20
N PHE A 32 -7.25 2.75 -15.02
CA PHE A 32 -5.85 2.99 -15.36
C PHE A 32 -5.67 4.02 -16.48
N LYS A 33 -6.67 4.20 -17.37
CA LYS A 33 -6.54 5.13 -18.51
C LYS A 33 -5.20 4.91 -19.26
N ASN A 34 -4.42 5.98 -19.39
CA ASN A 34 -3.07 5.96 -19.97
C ASN A 34 -1.95 5.86 -18.91
N HIS A 35 -2.29 5.60 -17.64
CA HIS A 35 -1.30 5.52 -16.58
C HIS A 35 -0.38 4.31 -16.78
N THR A 36 0.90 4.58 -16.86
CA THR A 36 1.95 3.56 -16.93
C THR A 36 2.38 3.13 -15.54
N LEU A 37 2.91 1.92 -15.40
CA LEU A 37 3.56 1.48 -14.17
C LEU A 37 4.84 2.32 -13.94
N ASN A 38 4.87 3.11 -12.87
CA ASN A 38 5.99 3.99 -12.54
C ASN A 38 6.86 3.44 -11.42
N GLN A 39 6.24 2.75 -10.45
CA GLN A 39 6.95 2.18 -9.30
C GLN A 39 6.41 0.80 -8.96
N LEU A 40 7.31 -0.04 -8.49
CA LEU A 40 6.99 -1.38 -8.00
C LEU A 40 7.94 -1.73 -6.86
N TRP A 41 7.39 -2.16 -5.74
CA TRP A 41 8.15 -2.69 -4.61
C TRP A 41 7.41 -3.79 -3.89
N ALA A 42 8.15 -4.57 -3.13
CA ALA A 42 7.63 -5.55 -2.21
C ALA A 42 8.22 -5.33 -0.82
N TYR A 43 7.37 -5.46 0.20
CA TYR A 43 7.79 -5.45 1.59
C TYR A 43 7.44 -6.76 2.27
N LYS A 44 8.42 -7.35 2.94
CA LYS A 44 8.27 -8.53 3.78
C LYS A 44 8.43 -8.12 5.24
N TYR A 45 7.32 -8.09 5.96
CA TYR A 45 7.25 -7.55 7.31
C TYR A 45 7.66 -8.56 8.36
N ASP A 46 8.32 -8.09 9.42
CA ASP A 46 8.48 -8.88 10.63
C ASP A 46 7.13 -9.01 11.35
N SER A 47 6.85 -10.20 11.90
CA SER A 47 5.57 -10.52 12.54
C SER A 47 5.31 -9.77 13.85
N GLN A 48 6.32 -9.08 14.40
CA GLN A 48 6.25 -8.40 15.69
C GLN A 48 6.39 -6.88 15.60
N LEU A 49 6.50 -6.34 14.38
CA LEU A 49 6.75 -4.91 14.18
C LEU A 49 5.58 -4.24 13.49
N SER A 50 5.42 -2.95 13.75
CA SER A 50 4.41 -2.13 13.08
C SER A 50 4.67 -2.06 11.57
N GLY A 51 3.60 -2.01 10.79
CA GLY A 51 3.66 -1.77 9.35
C GLY A 51 4.02 -0.32 8.99
N ILE A 52 3.69 0.09 7.78
CA ILE A 52 3.88 1.46 7.30
C ILE A 52 2.81 2.36 7.93
N ASN A 53 3.25 3.49 8.49
CA ASN A 53 2.40 4.53 9.05
C ASN A 53 1.54 5.22 7.98
N VAL A 54 0.60 6.06 8.43
CA VAL A 54 -0.30 6.77 7.55
C VAL A 54 0.44 7.70 6.57
N HIS A 55 0.15 7.57 5.30
CA HIS A 55 0.72 8.34 4.20
C HIS A 55 -0.19 8.30 2.97
N ALA A 56 0.13 9.10 1.97
CA ALA A 56 -0.37 8.97 0.61
C ALA A 56 0.81 8.78 -0.36
N ASP A 57 0.55 8.29 -1.57
CA ASP A 57 1.58 8.05 -2.57
C ASP A 57 1.52 9.06 -3.73
N PHE A 58 2.60 9.16 -4.49
CA PHE A 58 2.77 10.15 -5.56
C PHE A 58 2.26 9.69 -6.94
N ALA A 59 1.35 8.73 -6.98
CA ALA A 59 0.78 8.17 -8.20
C ALA A 59 -0.68 8.55 -8.40
N ALA A 60 -1.27 8.19 -9.53
CA ALA A 60 -2.69 8.28 -9.77
C ALA A 60 -3.44 7.09 -9.17
N VAL A 61 -2.95 5.88 -9.44
CA VAL A 61 -3.56 4.62 -8.98
C VAL A 61 -2.57 3.82 -8.15
N ASN A 62 -3.01 3.40 -6.98
CA ASN A 62 -2.29 2.51 -6.08
C ASN A 62 -2.91 1.11 -6.15
N VAL A 63 -2.06 0.12 -6.34
CA VAL A 63 -2.44 -1.30 -6.33
C VAL A 63 -1.60 -2.02 -5.29
N ASN A 64 -2.26 -2.68 -4.36
CA ASN A 64 -1.62 -3.53 -3.36
C ASN A 64 -2.15 -4.95 -3.48
N PHE A 65 -1.29 -5.95 -3.34
CA PHE A 65 -1.71 -7.33 -3.22
C PHE A 65 -0.80 -8.14 -2.29
N TRP A 66 -1.36 -9.22 -1.76
CA TRP A 66 -0.72 -10.02 -0.73
C TRP A 66 -0.53 -11.46 -1.17
N VAL A 67 0.62 -12.06 -0.83
CA VAL A 67 1.01 -13.39 -1.32
C VAL A 67 1.24 -14.42 -0.22
N THR A 68 1.46 -14.00 1.03
CA THR A 68 1.65 -14.94 2.13
C THR A 68 0.37 -15.75 2.38
N PRO A 69 0.43 -17.07 2.64
CA PRO A 69 -0.75 -17.88 2.88
C PRO A 69 -1.62 -17.36 4.04
N ASP A 70 -2.93 -17.42 3.90
CA ASP A 70 -3.90 -17.02 4.94
C ASP A 70 -3.66 -17.74 6.27
N SER A 71 -3.20 -18.98 6.19
CA SER A 71 -2.86 -19.79 7.37
C SER A 71 -1.73 -19.20 8.23
N ALA A 72 -0.95 -18.25 7.71
CA ALA A 72 0.07 -17.53 8.46
C ALA A 72 -0.48 -16.34 9.25
N ASN A 73 -1.64 -15.78 8.86
CA ASN A 73 -2.29 -14.69 9.58
C ASN A 73 -3.01 -15.24 10.82
N LEU A 74 -2.65 -14.74 12.01
CA LEU A 74 -3.24 -15.15 13.28
C LEU A 74 -4.56 -14.44 13.58
N ASN A 75 -4.83 -13.32 12.89
CA ASN A 75 -6.05 -12.56 13.05
C ASN A 75 -6.67 -12.24 11.68
N PRO A 76 -7.66 -12.99 11.20
CA PRO A 76 -8.24 -12.83 9.87
C PRO A 76 -8.98 -11.49 9.67
N LYS A 77 -9.18 -10.70 10.73
CA LYS A 77 -9.83 -9.39 10.66
C LYS A 77 -8.84 -8.25 10.40
N THR A 78 -7.53 -8.49 10.54
CA THR A 78 -6.46 -7.49 10.44
C THR A 78 -5.40 -7.89 9.41
N GLY A 79 -4.26 -7.23 9.43
CA GLY A 79 -3.09 -7.56 8.59
C GLY A 79 -3.13 -7.00 7.18
N GLY A 80 -4.21 -6.33 6.79
CA GLY A 80 -4.35 -5.74 5.46
C GLY A 80 -3.99 -4.25 5.41
N LEU A 81 -4.93 -3.42 4.95
CA LEU A 81 -4.80 -1.96 4.84
C LEU A 81 -5.99 -1.25 5.50
N ILE A 82 -5.70 -0.08 6.04
CA ILE A 82 -6.69 0.93 6.37
C ILE A 82 -6.56 2.04 5.32
N VAL A 83 -7.64 2.33 4.60
CA VAL A 83 -7.72 3.39 3.60
C VAL A 83 -8.70 4.46 4.10
N HIS A 84 -8.22 5.66 4.37
CA HIS A 84 -9.03 6.79 4.77
C HIS A 84 -9.73 7.37 3.54
N LYS A 85 -11.01 7.76 3.67
CA LYS A 85 -11.77 8.36 2.56
C LYS A 85 -11.37 9.80 2.29
N LYS A 86 -10.26 10.24 2.87
CA LYS A 86 -9.71 11.60 2.73
C LYS A 86 -8.44 11.60 1.90
N LYS A 87 -8.42 12.46 0.89
CA LYS A 87 -7.25 12.67 0.04
C LYS A 87 -6.26 13.63 0.69
N ALA A 88 -4.99 13.41 0.43
CA ALA A 88 -3.95 14.39 0.71
C ALA A 88 -4.16 15.64 -0.17
N PRO A 89 -4.15 16.86 0.40
CA PRO A 89 -4.29 18.10 -0.37
C PRO A 89 -3.25 18.20 -1.48
N LEU A 90 -3.64 18.65 -2.68
CA LEU A 90 -2.76 18.72 -3.84
C LEU A 90 -1.63 19.75 -3.69
N ASP A 91 -1.78 20.72 -2.80
CA ASP A 91 -0.75 21.71 -2.46
C ASP A 91 0.29 21.20 -1.45
N TRP A 92 0.06 19.99 -0.88
CA TRP A 92 1.07 19.40 0.00
C TRP A 92 2.23 18.82 -0.81
N GLY A 93 3.46 19.18 -0.41
CA GLY A 93 4.67 18.56 -0.93
C GLY A 93 4.84 17.12 -0.43
N PHE A 94 5.66 16.31 -1.12
CA PHE A 94 5.89 14.89 -0.84
C PHE A 94 6.17 14.61 0.65
N ASN A 95 7.11 15.31 1.26
CA ASN A 95 7.49 15.12 2.65
C ASN A 95 6.37 15.43 3.66
N ARG A 96 5.27 16.04 3.24
CA ARG A 96 4.14 16.34 4.10
C ARG A 96 3.07 15.26 4.05
N TYR A 97 2.84 14.64 2.90
CA TYR A 97 1.85 13.56 2.77
C TYR A 97 2.48 12.15 2.83
N ASN A 98 3.80 12.06 2.72
CA ASN A 98 4.59 10.83 2.88
C ASN A 98 5.83 11.10 3.74
N PRO A 99 5.66 11.41 5.03
CA PRO A 99 6.71 12.01 5.84
C PRO A 99 7.78 11.02 6.33
N GLY A 100 7.52 9.72 6.39
CA GLY A 100 8.45 8.72 6.91
C GLY A 100 8.92 8.94 8.36
N SER A 101 8.26 9.82 9.13
CA SER A 101 8.65 10.20 10.49
C SER A 101 7.45 10.27 11.43
N GLN A 102 7.67 10.03 12.73
CA GLN A 102 6.62 10.12 13.75
C GLN A 102 5.96 11.51 13.83
N LYS A 103 6.74 12.57 13.65
CA LYS A 103 6.20 13.93 13.65
C LYS A 103 5.25 14.18 12.48
N GLY A 104 5.59 13.68 11.31
CA GLY A 104 4.75 13.79 10.13
C GLY A 104 3.51 12.91 10.22
N ASP A 105 3.63 11.69 10.76
CA ASP A 105 2.49 10.82 11.05
C ASP A 105 1.46 11.53 11.94
N LYS A 106 1.92 12.16 13.02
CA LYS A 106 1.04 12.94 13.91
C LYS A 106 0.30 14.07 13.17
N LEU A 107 0.98 14.81 12.31
CA LEU A 107 0.36 15.89 11.53
C LEU A 107 -0.72 15.37 10.58
N ILE A 108 -0.50 14.23 9.93
CA ILE A 108 -1.51 13.59 9.07
C ILE A 108 -2.70 13.13 9.91
N ARG A 109 -2.49 12.51 11.07
CA ARG A 109 -3.57 12.06 11.96
C ARG A 109 -4.41 13.24 12.47
N GLU A 110 -3.79 14.33 12.88
CA GLU A 110 -4.50 15.56 13.27
C GLU A 110 -5.32 16.17 12.10
N PHE A 111 -4.80 16.07 10.87
CA PHE A 111 -5.53 16.48 9.68
C PHE A 111 -6.74 15.57 9.41
N LEU A 112 -6.57 14.25 9.53
CA LEU A 112 -7.64 13.28 9.34
C LEU A 112 -8.73 13.40 10.40
N GLU A 113 -8.38 13.62 11.67
CA GLU A 113 -9.34 13.85 12.76
C GLU A 113 -10.22 15.09 12.52
N LYS A 114 -9.62 16.17 12.01
CA LYS A 114 -10.35 17.41 11.69
C LYS A 114 -11.22 17.30 10.44
N ASN A 115 -10.95 16.35 9.57
CA ASN A 115 -11.60 16.21 8.27
C ASN A 115 -12.07 14.75 8.07
N ASP A 116 -12.63 14.15 9.10
CA ASP A 116 -13.02 12.72 9.06
C ASP A 116 -14.16 12.50 8.06
N GLU A 117 -13.88 11.76 7.02
CA GLU A 117 -14.82 11.26 6.02
C GLU A 117 -15.00 9.73 6.14
N GLY A 118 -14.48 9.17 7.23
CA GLY A 118 -14.48 7.74 7.49
C GLY A 118 -13.31 7.01 6.84
N LYS A 119 -13.24 5.73 7.09
CA LYS A 119 -12.19 4.84 6.58
C LYS A 119 -12.77 3.50 6.16
N MET A 120 -12.04 2.81 5.30
CA MET A 120 -12.29 1.43 4.91
C MET A 120 -11.17 0.57 5.47
N ILE A 121 -11.53 -0.47 6.20
CA ILE A 121 -10.61 -1.50 6.66
C ILE A 121 -10.72 -2.67 5.69
N VAL A 122 -9.61 -3.02 5.06
CA VAL A 122 -9.51 -4.15 4.14
C VAL A 122 -8.69 -5.24 4.82
N PRO A 123 -9.31 -6.30 5.34
CA PRO A 123 -8.61 -7.39 5.99
C PRO A 123 -7.66 -8.09 5.01
N TYR A 124 -6.57 -8.63 5.53
CA TYR A 124 -5.66 -9.45 4.77
C TYR A 124 -6.38 -10.69 4.18
N ALA A 125 -6.06 -11.02 2.94
CA ALA A 125 -6.31 -12.34 2.37
C ALA A 125 -5.26 -12.63 1.29
N GLN A 126 -4.77 -13.85 1.22
CA GLN A 126 -3.87 -14.27 0.16
C GLN A 126 -4.52 -14.03 -1.22
N ASN A 127 -3.76 -13.52 -2.16
CA ASN A 127 -4.20 -13.16 -3.53
C ASN A 127 -5.29 -12.08 -3.61
N ARG A 128 -5.57 -11.37 -2.52
CA ARG A 128 -6.44 -10.19 -2.59
C ARG A 128 -5.68 -9.03 -3.21
N VAL A 129 -6.32 -8.37 -4.18
CA VAL A 129 -5.90 -7.10 -4.78
C VAL A 129 -6.76 -5.98 -4.24
N VAL A 130 -6.14 -4.87 -3.87
CA VAL A 130 -6.80 -3.63 -3.46
C VAL A 130 -6.33 -2.52 -4.38
N MET A 131 -7.26 -1.85 -5.04
CA MET A 131 -6.99 -0.72 -5.94
C MET A 131 -7.68 0.53 -5.41
N PHE A 132 -6.97 1.65 -5.36
CA PHE A 132 -7.53 2.92 -4.90
C PHE A 132 -6.76 4.11 -5.46
N ASN A 133 -7.37 5.29 -5.37
CA ASN A 133 -6.70 6.54 -5.75
C ASN A 133 -5.53 6.81 -4.79
N SER A 134 -4.33 6.99 -5.33
CA SER A 134 -3.09 7.13 -4.54
C SER A 134 -3.06 8.35 -3.60
N ASP A 135 -3.91 9.36 -3.84
CA ASP A 135 -4.06 10.51 -2.94
C ASP A 135 -4.75 10.17 -1.62
N LEU A 136 -5.49 9.06 -1.54
CA LEU A 136 -6.12 8.64 -0.30
C LEU A 136 -5.06 8.27 0.73
N PHE A 137 -5.17 8.86 1.93
CA PHE A 137 -4.32 8.45 3.02
C PHE A 137 -4.58 7.00 3.37
N HIS A 138 -3.51 6.24 3.57
CA HIS A 138 -3.59 4.83 3.91
C HIS A 138 -2.44 4.40 4.80
N GLU A 139 -2.63 3.31 5.50
CA GLU A 139 -1.64 2.73 6.41
C GLU A 139 -1.79 1.20 6.45
N THR A 140 -0.73 0.53 6.87
CA THR A 140 -0.81 -0.90 7.16
C THR A 140 -1.65 -1.12 8.43
N ASP A 141 -2.61 -2.03 8.38
CA ASP A 141 -3.35 -2.47 9.56
C ASP A 141 -2.45 -3.34 10.48
N THR A 142 -2.91 -3.61 11.69
CA THR A 142 -2.21 -4.42 12.69
C THR A 142 -1.75 -5.75 12.10
N ILE A 143 -0.45 -6.05 12.21
CA ILE A 143 0.16 -7.27 11.69
C ILE A 143 0.30 -8.29 12.82
N GLU A 144 -0.42 -9.41 12.68
CA GLU A 144 -0.38 -10.54 13.63
C GLU A 144 -0.15 -11.83 12.85
N PHE A 145 1.10 -12.12 12.49
CA PHE A 145 1.46 -13.29 11.70
C PHE A 145 2.28 -14.27 12.51
N LYS A 146 2.21 -15.55 12.15
CA LYS A 146 3.03 -16.61 12.76
C LYS A 146 4.51 -16.27 12.69
N PRO A 147 5.29 -16.68 13.69
CA PRO A 147 6.74 -16.53 13.66
C PRO A 147 7.34 -17.39 12.51
N GLY A 148 8.54 -17.03 12.10
CA GLY A 148 9.29 -17.71 11.05
C GLY A 148 9.28 -16.96 9.72
N TYR A 149 10.39 -17.03 9.02
CA TYR A 149 10.64 -16.26 7.80
C TYR A 149 9.59 -16.48 6.70
N GLN A 150 9.11 -17.71 6.53
CA GLN A 150 8.10 -18.11 5.53
C GLN A 150 6.70 -17.58 5.85
N ASN A 151 6.43 -17.24 7.12
CA ASN A 151 5.12 -16.77 7.57
C ASN A 151 4.99 -15.24 7.56
N ARG A 152 6.09 -14.53 7.29
CA ARG A 152 6.09 -13.06 7.25
C ARG A 152 5.16 -12.54 6.18
N ARG A 153 4.37 -11.55 6.52
CA ARG A 153 3.45 -10.88 5.59
C ARG A 153 4.23 -10.24 4.44
N ILE A 154 3.85 -10.57 3.21
CA ILE A 154 4.39 -9.94 2.00
C ILE A 154 3.31 -9.08 1.36
N ASN A 155 3.62 -7.83 1.12
CA ASN A 155 2.85 -6.87 0.34
C ASN A 155 3.62 -6.49 -0.91
N ILE A 156 2.96 -6.54 -2.06
CA ILE A 156 3.49 -6.01 -3.31
C ILE A 156 2.66 -4.78 -3.67
N THR A 157 3.34 -3.69 -3.98
CA THR A 157 2.72 -2.42 -4.36
C THR A 157 3.15 -2.04 -5.77
N MET A 158 2.17 -1.69 -6.59
CA MET A 158 2.38 -1.12 -7.92
C MET A 158 1.74 0.27 -7.98
N LEU A 159 2.48 1.26 -8.43
CA LEU A 159 2.01 2.63 -8.61
C LEU A 159 1.96 2.98 -10.09
N PHE A 160 0.80 3.48 -10.53
CA PHE A 160 0.55 3.84 -11.92
C PHE A 160 0.25 5.33 -12.06
N GLY A 161 0.80 5.96 -13.11
CA GLY A 161 0.61 7.37 -13.41
C GLY A 161 1.23 8.30 -12.36
N ASN A 162 0.90 9.58 -12.43
CA ASN A 162 1.35 10.58 -11.48
C ASN A 162 0.17 11.17 -10.71
N ARG A 163 0.43 11.73 -9.55
CA ARG A 163 -0.57 12.25 -8.62
C ARG A 163 -1.54 13.29 -9.23
N ARG A 164 -1.14 13.98 -10.29
CA ARG A 164 -1.92 15.06 -10.93
C ARG A 164 -2.45 14.70 -12.31
N ASP A 165 -2.36 13.43 -12.71
CA ASP A 165 -2.83 12.94 -14.02
C ASP A 165 -4.37 12.78 -14.10
#